data_d4a18f745e2b5e61a283dd66b1933ad5
#
_entry.id   d4a18f745e2b5e61a283dd66b1933ad5
#
_cell.length_a   1.000
_cell.length_b   1.000
_cell.length_c   1.000
_cell.angle_alpha   90.00
_cell.angle_beta   90.00
_cell.angle_gamma   90.00
#
_symmetry.space_group_name_H-M   'P 1'
#
loop_
_entity.id
_entity.type
_entity.pdbx_description
1 polymer ?
#
loop_
_entity_poly.entity_id
_entity_poly.type
_entity_poly.pdbx_seq_one_letter_code
_entity_poly.pdbx_strand_id
1 'polypeptide(L)'
;LGNYLNVKKIENEKKLQISEISMQYDYYVKQSNDMENIRRLSHDIKNHLEALRGDVDYHQKMDYIDGIERKLSIYQSYYKTGNTSIDNVLHVKRLEALDKKIEFKVFADFSVFRRIKNEDLCVIVSNTVDNALRECQLMKEEDPEVECLIQLKARKLKGFLSIICENTLRECQAELIKNNTTLETSKEDKKNHGFGVKNIKSVVKDYGGEVSFHVVDGMFSISVIIPIEV
;
A
#
# COMPACT_ATOMS: atom_id res chain seq x y z
N LEU A 1 23.84 -37.16 -7.45
CA LEU A 1 22.75 -36.28 -7.90
C LEU A 1 21.58 -36.26 -6.92
N GLY A 2 21.14 -37.42 -6.39
CA GLY A 2 20.00 -37.49 -5.48
C GLY A 2 20.17 -36.73 -4.15
N ASN A 3 21.34 -36.84 -3.51
CA ASN A 3 21.64 -36.10 -2.27
C ASN A 3 21.66 -34.56 -2.46
N TYR A 4 22.15 -34.06 -3.58
CA TYR A 4 22.19 -32.62 -3.87
C TYR A 4 20.78 -32.03 -4.05
N LEU A 5 19.89 -32.77 -4.72
CA LEU A 5 18.50 -32.37 -4.92
C LEU A 5 17.71 -32.37 -3.60
N ASN A 6 17.96 -33.33 -2.71
CA ASN A 6 17.34 -33.37 -1.39
C ASN A 6 17.80 -32.22 -0.48
N VAL A 7 19.09 -31.91 -0.48
CA VAL A 7 19.63 -30.78 0.29
C VAL A 7 19.02 -29.47 -0.19
N LYS A 8 18.92 -29.25 -1.49
CA LYS A 8 18.35 -28.05 -2.08
C LYS A 8 16.83 -27.93 -1.79
N LYS A 9 16.12 -29.05 -1.76
CA LYS A 9 14.69 -29.08 -1.37
C LYS A 9 14.50 -28.67 0.09
N ILE A 10 15.29 -29.25 1.01
CA ILE A 10 15.24 -28.91 2.44
C ILE A 10 15.61 -27.43 2.68
N GLU A 11 16.59 -26.92 1.93
CA GLU A 11 17.00 -25.50 2.03
C GLU A 11 15.89 -24.55 1.55
N ASN A 12 15.18 -24.91 0.48
CA ASN A 12 14.03 -24.15 0.00
C ASN A 12 12.84 -24.21 0.96
N GLU A 13 12.55 -25.37 1.55
CA GLU A 13 11.50 -25.53 2.57
C GLU A 13 11.81 -24.70 3.82
N LYS A 14 13.06 -24.69 4.28
CA LYS A 14 13.49 -23.83 5.40
C LYS A 14 13.37 -22.35 5.07
N LYS A 15 13.74 -21.93 3.86
CA LYS A 15 13.56 -20.54 3.41
C LYS A 15 12.09 -20.12 3.39
N LEU A 16 11.21 -21.02 2.96
CA LEU A 16 9.77 -20.78 2.97
C LEU A 16 9.25 -20.61 4.40
N GLN A 17 9.62 -21.52 5.32
CA GLN A 17 9.22 -21.46 6.72
C GLN A 17 9.72 -20.16 7.41
N ILE A 18 10.97 -19.75 7.15
CA ILE A 18 11.52 -18.50 7.68
C ILE A 18 10.73 -17.30 7.15
N SER A 19 10.35 -17.32 5.87
CA SER A 19 9.54 -16.27 5.26
C SER A 19 8.13 -16.19 5.87
N GLU A 20 7.49 -17.34 6.13
CA GLU A 20 6.18 -17.39 6.79
C GLU A 20 6.23 -16.88 8.23
N ILE A 21 7.26 -17.29 9.00
CA ILE A 21 7.46 -16.80 10.37
C ILE A 21 7.72 -15.27 10.38
N SER A 22 8.53 -14.76 9.44
CA SER A 22 8.78 -13.33 9.32
C SER A 22 7.50 -12.57 9.02
N MET A 23 6.66 -13.03 8.09
CA MET A 23 5.38 -12.41 7.78
C MET A 23 4.42 -12.41 8.99
N GLN A 24 4.38 -13.53 9.74
CA GLN A 24 3.59 -13.59 10.96
C GLN A 24 4.10 -12.62 12.02
N TYR A 25 5.41 -12.53 12.20
CA TYR A 25 6.02 -11.58 13.14
C TYR A 25 5.70 -10.14 12.77
N ASP A 26 5.86 -9.75 11.50
CA ASP A 26 5.53 -8.42 11.01
C ASP A 26 4.05 -8.08 11.19
N TYR A 27 3.17 -9.07 10.99
CA TYR A 27 1.74 -8.93 11.27
C TYR A 27 1.47 -8.66 12.75
N TYR A 28 2.11 -9.41 13.67
CA TYR A 28 1.93 -9.20 15.11
C TYR A 28 2.51 -7.88 15.59
N VAL A 29 3.66 -7.46 15.06
CA VAL A 29 4.27 -6.15 15.37
C VAL A 29 3.34 -5.02 14.90
N LYS A 30 2.81 -5.12 13.69
CA LYS A 30 1.85 -4.14 13.16
C LYS A 30 0.58 -4.08 14.00
N GLN A 31 0.00 -5.22 14.35
CA GLN A 31 -1.19 -5.29 15.21
C GLN A 31 -0.94 -4.71 16.61
N SER A 32 0.25 -4.94 17.19
CA SER A 32 0.65 -4.36 18.47
C SER A 32 0.77 -2.84 18.40
N ASN A 33 1.37 -2.31 17.33
CA ASN A 33 1.49 -0.87 17.09
C ASN A 33 0.11 -0.21 16.88
N ASP A 34 -0.80 -0.88 16.18
CA ASP A 34 -2.18 -0.39 15.98
C ASP A 34 -2.94 -0.31 17.31
N MET A 35 -2.78 -1.31 18.19
CA MET A 35 -3.36 -1.29 19.54
C MET A 35 -2.79 -0.17 20.41
N GLU A 36 -1.49 0.09 20.32
CA GLU A 36 -0.85 1.18 21.06
C GLU A 36 -1.32 2.55 20.55
N ASN A 37 -1.48 2.72 19.25
CA ASN A 37 -2.03 3.93 18.65
C ASN A 37 -3.49 4.17 19.06
N ILE A 38 -4.33 3.12 19.08
CA ILE A 38 -5.70 3.19 19.59
C ILE A 38 -5.70 3.58 21.07
N ARG A 39 -4.80 3.03 21.87
CA ARG A 39 -4.69 3.35 23.30
C ARG A 39 -4.28 4.81 23.53
N ARG A 40 -3.29 5.31 22.75
CA ARG A 40 -2.88 6.73 22.80
C ARG A 40 -4.03 7.66 22.39
N LEU A 41 -4.75 7.34 21.32
CA LEU A 41 -5.92 8.11 20.88
C LEU A 41 -7.00 8.14 21.94
N SER A 42 -7.33 6.99 22.54
CA SER A 42 -8.31 6.89 23.61
C SER A 42 -7.94 7.75 24.83
N HIS A 43 -6.64 7.73 25.20
CA HIS A 43 -6.11 8.57 26.27
C HIS A 43 -6.22 10.06 25.94
N ASP A 44 -5.88 10.44 24.73
CA ASP A 44 -5.94 11.83 24.26
C ASP A 44 -7.38 12.35 24.21
N ILE A 45 -8.32 11.54 23.70
CA ILE A 45 -9.76 11.88 23.70
C ILE A 45 -10.24 12.06 25.13
N LYS A 46 -9.85 11.17 26.06
CA LYS A 46 -10.20 11.28 27.47
C LYS A 46 -9.72 12.61 28.07
N ASN A 47 -8.46 12.98 27.82
CA ASN A 47 -7.89 14.24 28.33
C ASN A 47 -8.64 15.46 27.77
N HIS A 48 -8.99 15.46 26.49
CA HIS A 48 -9.78 16.53 25.87
C HIS A 48 -11.20 16.60 26.46
N LEU A 49 -11.85 15.47 26.72
CA LEU A 49 -13.17 15.43 27.36
C LEU A 49 -13.12 15.91 28.83
N GLU A 50 -12.05 15.60 29.55
CA GLU A 50 -11.84 16.11 30.92
C GLU A 50 -11.63 17.64 30.91
N ALA A 51 -10.87 18.16 29.95
CA ALA A 51 -10.69 19.60 29.78
C ALA A 51 -12.02 20.31 29.46
N LEU A 52 -12.89 19.71 28.64
CA LEU A 52 -14.21 20.26 28.31
C LEU A 52 -15.17 20.28 29.48
N ARG A 53 -14.97 19.44 30.51
CA ARG A 53 -15.76 19.41 31.76
C ARG A 53 -15.40 20.54 32.73
N GLY A 54 -14.21 21.15 32.55
CA GLY A 54 -13.79 22.31 33.35
C GLY A 54 -14.52 23.59 32.96
N ASP A 55 -14.36 24.62 33.81
CA ASP A 55 -14.89 25.97 33.54
C ASP A 55 -13.96 26.70 32.59
N VAL A 56 -14.01 26.30 31.30
CA VAL A 56 -13.13 26.78 30.22
C VAL A 56 -13.96 27.71 29.33
N ASP A 57 -13.34 28.79 28.82
CA ASP A 57 -13.97 29.73 27.91
C ASP A 57 -14.45 29.05 26.61
N TYR A 58 -15.49 29.61 25.99
CA TYR A 58 -16.13 29.07 24.78
C TYR A 58 -15.13 28.83 23.65
N HIS A 59 -14.19 29.77 23.41
CA HIS A 59 -13.17 29.64 22.37
C HIS A 59 -12.22 28.45 22.63
N GLN A 60 -11.78 28.28 23.85
CA GLN A 60 -10.95 27.13 24.23
C GLN A 60 -11.70 25.80 24.09
N LYS A 61 -13.01 25.77 24.38
CA LYS A 61 -13.85 24.58 24.14
C LYS A 61 -13.92 24.20 22.68
N MET A 62 -14.05 25.20 21.77
CA MET A 62 -14.04 24.95 20.33
C MET A 62 -12.69 24.42 19.85
N ASP A 63 -11.58 24.99 20.31
CA ASP A 63 -10.23 24.51 19.97
C ASP A 63 -10.01 23.05 20.38
N TYR A 64 -10.57 22.63 21.54
CA TYR A 64 -10.52 21.23 22.00
C TYR A 64 -11.39 20.32 21.11
N ILE A 65 -12.59 20.77 20.72
CA ILE A 65 -13.47 20.01 19.81
C ILE A 65 -12.80 19.83 18.44
N ASP A 66 -12.26 20.91 17.86
CA ASP A 66 -11.54 20.86 16.59
C ASP A 66 -10.31 19.97 16.67
N GLY A 67 -9.63 19.94 17.82
CA GLY A 67 -8.51 19.04 18.09
C GLY A 67 -8.92 17.56 18.09
N ILE A 68 -10.06 17.24 18.70
CA ILE A 68 -10.64 15.89 18.73
C ILE A 68 -11.09 15.50 17.32
N GLU A 69 -11.81 16.38 16.61
CA GLU A 69 -12.29 16.11 15.25
C GLU A 69 -11.14 15.87 14.28
N ARG A 70 -10.07 16.65 14.35
CA ARG A 70 -8.84 16.42 13.55
C ARG A 70 -8.21 15.08 13.85
N LYS A 71 -8.11 14.68 15.12
CA LYS A 71 -7.57 13.36 15.51
C LYS A 71 -8.48 12.22 15.06
N LEU A 72 -9.79 12.35 15.20
CA LEU A 72 -10.76 11.36 14.76
C LEU A 72 -10.83 11.22 13.24
N SER A 73 -10.69 12.33 12.49
CA SER A 73 -10.69 12.31 11.01
C SER A 73 -9.54 11.49 10.44
N ILE A 74 -8.42 11.39 11.17
CA ILE A 74 -7.29 10.53 10.80
C ILE A 74 -7.68 9.05 10.86
N TYR A 75 -8.59 8.67 11.77
CA TYR A 75 -9.03 7.28 11.96
C TYR A 75 -10.34 6.93 11.25
N GLN A 76 -11.06 7.92 10.70
CA GLN A 76 -12.21 7.65 9.85
C GLN A 76 -11.75 7.21 8.47
N SER A 77 -12.32 6.11 7.97
CA SER A 77 -12.06 5.66 6.60
C SER A 77 -12.40 6.78 5.62
N TYR A 78 -11.36 7.40 5.03
CA TYR A 78 -11.50 8.52 4.11
C TYR A 78 -12.05 8.06 2.75
N TYR A 79 -11.81 6.80 2.42
CA TYR A 79 -12.19 6.22 1.13
C TYR A 79 -13.50 5.45 1.22
N LYS A 80 -14.30 5.51 0.17
CA LYS A 80 -15.56 4.76 0.00
C LYS A 80 -15.51 4.08 -1.36
N THR A 81 -14.65 3.08 -1.48
CA THR A 81 -14.45 2.32 -2.72
C THR A 81 -15.48 1.20 -2.91
N GLY A 82 -16.42 1.04 -1.97
CA GLY A 82 -17.38 -0.06 -1.97
C GLY A 82 -16.84 -1.38 -1.42
N ASN A 83 -15.59 -1.39 -0.90
CA ASN A 83 -14.98 -2.54 -0.23
C ASN A 83 -14.26 -2.07 1.05
N THR A 84 -14.82 -2.38 2.21
CA THR A 84 -14.33 -1.93 3.51
C THR A 84 -12.89 -2.39 3.79
N SER A 85 -12.49 -3.58 3.35
CA SER A 85 -11.12 -4.08 3.55
C SER A 85 -10.12 -3.23 2.77
N ILE A 86 -10.45 -2.88 1.53
CA ILE A 86 -9.64 -1.98 0.71
C ILE A 86 -9.61 -0.56 1.28
N ASP A 87 -10.76 -0.06 1.75
CA ASP A 87 -10.84 1.26 2.37
C ASP A 87 -9.88 1.38 3.57
N ASN A 88 -9.79 0.33 4.40
CA ASN A 88 -8.86 0.27 5.53
C ASN A 88 -7.39 0.23 5.05
N VAL A 89 -7.07 -0.58 4.04
CA VAL A 89 -5.72 -0.62 3.45
C VAL A 89 -5.32 0.77 2.93
N LEU A 90 -6.18 1.39 2.14
CA LEU A 90 -5.93 2.71 1.55
C LEU A 90 -5.81 3.80 2.61
N HIS A 91 -6.57 3.70 3.70
CA HIS A 91 -6.46 4.62 4.82
C HIS A 91 -5.06 4.58 5.45
N VAL A 92 -4.55 3.38 5.77
CA VAL A 92 -3.19 3.21 6.31
C VAL A 92 -2.15 3.76 5.33
N LYS A 93 -2.26 3.46 4.03
CA LYS A 93 -1.33 3.94 3.01
C LYS A 93 -1.38 5.46 2.83
N ARG A 94 -2.55 6.07 3.00
CA ARG A 94 -2.69 7.53 3.02
C ARG A 94 -1.94 8.16 4.18
N LEU A 95 -2.02 7.57 5.38
CA LEU A 95 -1.27 8.08 6.55
C LEU A 95 0.24 7.98 6.33
N GLU A 96 0.72 6.85 5.77
CA GLU A 96 2.13 6.68 5.39
C GLU A 96 2.59 7.74 4.36
N ALA A 97 1.75 8.04 3.36
CA ALA A 97 2.03 9.05 2.35
C ALA A 97 2.07 10.47 2.94
N LEU A 98 1.12 10.80 3.82
CA LEU A 98 1.05 12.11 4.49
C LEU A 98 2.28 12.37 5.35
N ASP A 99 2.73 11.38 6.14
CA ASP A 99 3.92 11.47 6.97
C ASP A 99 5.17 11.82 6.15
N LYS A 100 5.25 11.28 4.93
CA LYS A 100 6.35 11.49 3.98
C LYS A 100 6.14 12.66 3.02
N LYS A 101 5.07 13.45 3.18
CA LYS A 101 4.69 14.57 2.30
C LYS A 101 4.55 14.13 0.83
N ILE A 102 3.97 12.95 0.60
CA ILE A 102 3.68 12.40 -0.72
C ILE A 102 2.20 12.64 -1.02
N GLU A 103 1.86 13.19 -2.18
CA GLU A 103 0.49 13.34 -2.61
C GLU A 103 -0.08 11.98 -3.03
N PHE A 104 -1.17 11.53 -2.39
CA PHE A 104 -1.80 10.24 -2.67
C PHE A 104 -3.26 10.43 -3.09
N LYS A 105 -3.55 10.13 -4.36
CA LYS A 105 -4.89 10.24 -4.97
C LYS A 105 -5.46 8.87 -5.26
N VAL A 106 -6.75 8.66 -4.94
CA VAL A 106 -7.46 7.39 -5.18
C VAL A 106 -8.75 7.65 -5.95
N PHE A 107 -8.90 6.98 -7.08
CA PHE A 107 -10.07 6.96 -7.96
C PHE A 107 -10.49 5.51 -8.20
N ALA A 108 -11.10 4.88 -7.20
CA ALA A 108 -11.32 3.44 -7.21
C ALA A 108 -12.76 3.08 -6.83
N ASP A 109 -13.34 2.13 -7.57
CA ASP A 109 -14.59 1.46 -7.24
C ASP A 109 -14.36 -0.05 -7.24
N PHE A 110 -14.46 -0.65 -6.06
CA PHE A 110 -14.33 -2.10 -5.83
C PHE A 110 -15.67 -2.77 -5.49
N SER A 111 -16.80 -2.08 -5.60
CA SER A 111 -18.13 -2.58 -5.22
C SER A 111 -18.60 -3.78 -6.04
N VAL A 112 -18.10 -3.91 -7.27
CA VAL A 112 -18.58 -4.90 -8.27
C VAL A 112 -17.71 -6.16 -8.36
N PHE A 113 -16.65 -6.31 -7.55
CA PHE A 113 -15.65 -7.38 -7.72
C PHE A 113 -15.83 -8.55 -6.75
N ARG A 114 -17.04 -9.07 -6.62
CA ARG A 114 -17.39 -10.14 -5.66
C ARG A 114 -16.73 -11.50 -5.92
N ARG A 115 -16.18 -11.73 -7.13
CA ARG A 115 -15.50 -12.99 -7.48
C ARG A 115 -14.05 -13.06 -7.01
N ILE A 116 -13.44 -11.92 -6.74
CA ILE A 116 -12.06 -11.87 -6.22
C ILE A 116 -12.16 -11.78 -4.70
N LYS A 117 -11.41 -12.64 -4.00
CA LYS A 117 -11.38 -12.62 -2.54
C LYS A 117 -10.85 -11.29 -2.03
N ASN A 118 -11.40 -10.82 -0.92
CA ASN A 118 -10.96 -9.55 -0.31
C ASN A 118 -9.47 -9.59 0.05
N GLU A 119 -8.97 -10.73 0.53
CA GLU A 119 -7.57 -10.92 0.89
C GLU A 119 -6.67 -10.71 -0.34
N ASP A 120 -7.06 -11.27 -1.47
CA ASP A 120 -6.30 -11.18 -2.73
C ASP A 120 -6.32 -9.76 -3.30
N LEU A 121 -7.46 -9.07 -3.23
CA LEU A 121 -7.54 -7.64 -3.55
C LEU A 121 -6.65 -6.80 -2.64
N CYS A 122 -6.66 -7.07 -1.34
CA CYS A 122 -5.78 -6.40 -0.38
C CYS A 122 -4.30 -6.63 -0.71
N VAL A 123 -3.91 -7.86 -1.07
CA VAL A 123 -2.54 -8.18 -1.49
C VAL A 123 -2.14 -7.37 -2.73
N ILE A 124 -3.00 -7.32 -3.75
CA ILE A 124 -2.73 -6.57 -4.99
C ILE A 124 -2.59 -5.08 -4.68
N VAL A 125 -3.59 -4.48 -4.01
CA VAL A 125 -3.63 -3.04 -3.72
C VAL A 125 -2.49 -2.63 -2.80
N SER A 126 -2.25 -3.36 -1.70
CA SER A 126 -1.16 -3.04 -0.78
C SER A 126 0.19 -3.08 -1.48
N ASN A 127 0.51 -4.18 -2.18
CA ASN A 127 1.81 -4.31 -2.83
C ASN A 127 2.04 -3.31 -3.97
N THR A 128 1.00 -2.92 -4.71
CA THR A 128 1.15 -1.89 -5.75
C THR A 128 1.40 -0.52 -5.15
N VAL A 129 0.69 -0.16 -4.08
CA VAL A 129 0.88 1.13 -3.38
C VAL A 129 2.18 1.15 -2.59
N ASP A 130 2.60 0.03 -1.97
CA ASP A 130 3.89 -0.06 -1.28
C ASP A 130 5.08 0.17 -2.20
N ASN A 131 5.02 -0.38 -3.42
CA ASN A 131 6.04 -0.12 -4.44
C ASN A 131 6.12 1.38 -4.78
N ALA A 132 4.96 2.03 -4.98
CA ALA A 132 4.88 3.45 -5.29
C ALA A 132 5.40 4.33 -4.14
N LEU A 133 4.99 4.04 -2.89
CA LEU A 133 5.43 4.75 -1.68
C LEU A 133 6.93 4.65 -1.49
N ARG A 134 7.50 3.47 -1.71
CA ARG A 134 8.94 3.25 -1.58
C ARG A 134 9.74 4.06 -2.60
N GLU A 135 9.33 4.07 -3.87
CA GLU A 135 10.01 4.86 -4.90
C GLU A 135 9.93 6.36 -4.60
N CYS A 136 8.77 6.85 -4.22
CA CYS A 136 8.59 8.24 -3.81
C CYS A 136 9.41 8.59 -2.56
N GLN A 137 9.53 7.65 -1.60
CA GLN A 137 10.37 7.85 -0.41
C GLN A 137 11.84 7.98 -0.79
N LEU A 138 12.37 7.11 -1.65
CA LEU A 138 13.75 7.18 -2.12
C LEU A 138 14.04 8.51 -2.84
N MET A 139 13.08 9.02 -3.62
CA MET A 139 13.18 10.35 -4.24
C MET A 139 13.26 11.46 -3.20
N LYS A 140 12.43 11.41 -2.16
CA LYS A 140 12.42 12.38 -1.06
C LYS A 140 13.68 12.33 -0.18
N GLU A 141 14.32 11.16 -0.06
CA GLU A 141 15.61 11.00 0.64
C GLU A 141 16.76 11.67 -0.15
N GLU A 142 16.68 11.68 -1.49
CA GLU A 142 17.66 12.34 -2.36
C GLU A 142 17.39 13.85 -2.48
N ASP A 143 16.12 14.25 -2.63
CA ASP A 143 15.67 15.64 -2.70
C ASP A 143 14.37 15.82 -1.89
N PRO A 144 14.43 16.38 -0.67
CA PRO A 144 13.26 16.58 0.18
C PRO A 144 12.17 17.48 -0.42
N GLU A 145 12.51 18.35 -1.37
CA GLU A 145 11.58 19.28 -2.00
C GLU A 145 10.93 18.71 -3.27
N VAL A 146 11.37 17.54 -3.74
CA VAL A 146 10.79 16.92 -4.95
C VAL A 146 9.30 16.63 -4.74
N GLU A 147 8.48 17.00 -5.73
CA GLU A 147 7.06 16.67 -5.71
C GLU A 147 6.83 15.22 -6.11
N CYS A 148 6.23 14.46 -5.21
CA CYS A 148 5.89 13.06 -5.42
C CYS A 148 4.37 12.88 -5.42
N LEU A 149 3.86 12.26 -6.48
CA LEU A 149 2.47 11.93 -6.66
C LEU A 149 2.30 10.43 -6.82
N ILE A 150 1.33 9.85 -6.10
CA ILE A 150 0.86 8.49 -6.31
C ILE A 150 -0.62 8.55 -6.67
N GLN A 151 -1.01 7.84 -7.74
CA GLN A 151 -2.42 7.71 -8.14
C GLN A 151 -2.81 6.25 -8.23
N LEU A 152 -3.87 5.86 -7.51
CA LEU A 152 -4.50 4.55 -7.63
C LEU A 152 -5.84 4.70 -8.34
N LYS A 153 -6.02 3.97 -9.42
CA LYS A 153 -7.26 3.90 -10.21
C LYS A 153 -7.74 2.47 -10.23
N ALA A 154 -9.02 2.21 -9.95
CA ALA A 154 -9.61 0.89 -10.08
C ALA A 154 -11.04 1.00 -10.61
N ARG A 155 -11.36 0.22 -11.65
CA ARG A 155 -12.69 0.23 -12.25
C ARG A 155 -13.00 -1.06 -13.00
N LYS A 156 -14.29 -1.34 -13.20
CA LYS A 156 -14.74 -2.34 -14.17
C LYS A 156 -14.57 -1.78 -15.59
N LEU A 157 -13.97 -2.55 -16.46
CA LEU A 157 -13.80 -2.22 -17.87
C LEU A 157 -14.11 -3.45 -18.73
N LYS A 158 -15.26 -3.46 -19.42
CA LYS A 158 -15.65 -4.52 -20.40
C LYS A 158 -15.41 -5.96 -19.88
N GLY A 159 -15.95 -6.30 -18.71
CA GLY A 159 -15.80 -7.66 -18.16
C GLY A 159 -14.48 -7.92 -17.43
N PHE A 160 -13.66 -6.89 -17.23
CA PHE A 160 -12.40 -6.97 -16.49
C PHE A 160 -12.42 -6.01 -15.30
N LEU A 161 -11.73 -6.39 -14.21
CA LEU A 161 -11.21 -5.46 -13.23
C LEU A 161 -9.91 -4.89 -13.77
N SER A 162 -9.83 -3.57 -13.84
CA SER A 162 -8.59 -2.86 -14.13
C SER A 162 -8.16 -2.10 -12.88
N ILE A 163 -6.95 -2.38 -12.38
CA ILE A 163 -6.30 -1.63 -11.30
C ILE A 163 -5.01 -1.03 -11.88
N ILE A 164 -4.83 0.27 -11.72
CA ILE A 164 -3.65 0.99 -12.18
C ILE A 164 -3.12 1.80 -11.01
N CYS A 165 -1.86 1.60 -10.64
CA CYS A 165 -1.15 2.42 -9.68
C CYS A 165 0.00 3.12 -10.39
N GLU A 166 -0.01 4.45 -10.35
CA GLU A 166 0.98 5.31 -11.00
C GLU A 166 1.74 6.11 -9.93
N ASN A 167 3.04 6.27 -10.10
CA ASN A 167 3.84 7.15 -9.25
C ASN A 167 4.87 7.93 -10.04
N THR A 168 5.25 9.09 -9.52
CA THR A 168 6.37 9.88 -10.04
C THR A 168 7.62 9.02 -10.11
N LEU A 169 8.39 9.15 -11.20
CA LEU A 169 9.60 8.39 -11.46
C LEU A 169 10.80 9.34 -11.59
N ARG A 170 11.98 8.89 -11.12
CA ARG A 170 13.23 9.61 -11.32
C ARG A 170 13.61 9.66 -12.80
N GLU A 171 14.13 10.80 -13.26
CA GLU A 171 14.55 10.96 -14.66
C GLU A 171 15.61 9.93 -15.08
N CYS A 172 16.58 9.62 -14.21
CA CYS A 172 17.62 8.62 -14.48
C CYS A 172 17.06 7.20 -14.66
N GLN A 173 15.96 6.86 -13.99
CA GLN A 173 15.30 5.55 -14.13
C GLN A 173 14.41 5.51 -15.38
N ALA A 174 13.82 6.63 -15.79
CA ALA A 174 13.02 6.71 -17.01
C ALA A 174 13.84 6.35 -18.26
N GLU A 175 15.11 6.76 -18.32
CA GLU A 175 16.03 6.42 -19.43
C GLU A 175 16.46 4.95 -19.40
N LEU A 176 16.70 4.38 -18.21
CA LEU A 176 17.08 2.96 -18.07
C LEU A 176 15.93 2.02 -18.46
N ILE A 177 14.69 2.39 -18.15
CA ILE A 177 13.50 1.58 -18.48
C ILE A 177 13.14 1.70 -19.96
N LYS A 178 13.35 2.85 -20.59
CA LYS A 178 13.16 3.02 -22.05
C LYS A 178 14.12 2.16 -22.87
N ASN A 179 15.30 1.88 -22.34
CA ASN A 179 16.36 1.13 -23.03
C ASN A 179 16.34 -0.38 -22.75
N ASN A 180 15.62 -0.83 -21.70
CA ASN A 180 15.52 -2.24 -21.34
C ASN A 180 14.07 -2.69 -21.39
N THR A 181 13.75 -3.57 -22.31
CA THR A 181 12.42 -4.20 -22.46
C THR A 181 12.04 -5.13 -21.30
N THR A 182 12.95 -5.35 -20.36
CA THR A 182 12.76 -6.14 -19.13
C THR A 182 13.17 -5.31 -17.93
N LEU A 183 12.22 -5.04 -17.03
CA LEU A 183 12.48 -4.51 -15.71
C LEU A 183 13.31 -5.50 -14.88
N GLU A 184 14.62 -5.56 -15.16
CA GLU A 184 15.57 -6.14 -14.22
C GLU A 184 15.87 -5.06 -13.17
N THR A 185 15.33 -5.27 -11.97
CA THR A 185 15.67 -4.49 -10.77
C THR A 185 17.19 -4.42 -10.62
N SER A 186 17.72 -3.22 -10.34
CA SER A 186 19.14 -2.96 -10.09
C SER A 186 19.76 -4.02 -9.16
N LYS A 187 20.99 -4.45 -9.43
CA LYS A 187 21.64 -5.61 -8.78
C LYS A 187 21.78 -5.51 -7.25
N GLU A 188 21.71 -4.32 -6.66
CA GLU A 188 21.81 -4.11 -5.23
C GLU A 188 20.49 -4.35 -4.49
N ASP A 189 19.34 -4.25 -5.14
CA ASP A 189 18.01 -4.37 -4.54
C ASP A 189 17.37 -5.78 -4.63
N LYS A 190 18.10 -6.76 -5.15
CA LYS A 190 17.60 -8.15 -5.35
C LYS A 190 17.12 -8.86 -4.09
N LYS A 191 17.47 -8.38 -2.89
CA LYS A 191 17.04 -9.01 -1.63
C LYS A 191 15.65 -8.55 -1.15
N ASN A 192 15.19 -7.35 -1.50
CA ASN A 192 13.92 -6.80 -0.98
C ASN A 192 12.86 -6.46 -2.05
N HIS A 193 13.24 -6.24 -3.32
CA HIS A 193 12.32 -5.81 -4.41
C HIS A 193 11.57 -6.95 -5.12
N GLY A 194 11.94 -8.22 -4.90
CA GLY A 194 11.37 -9.32 -5.66
C GLY A 194 10.01 -9.84 -5.16
N PHE A 195 9.65 -9.58 -3.90
CA PHE A 195 8.51 -10.27 -3.28
C PHE A 195 7.17 -9.60 -3.62
N GLY A 196 7.05 -8.28 -3.54
CA GLY A 196 5.79 -7.57 -3.79
C GLY A 196 5.26 -7.81 -5.22
N VAL A 197 6.11 -7.62 -6.22
CA VAL A 197 5.75 -7.85 -7.63
C VAL A 197 5.46 -9.34 -7.90
N LYS A 198 6.21 -10.25 -7.30
CA LYS A 198 5.95 -11.69 -7.42
C LYS A 198 4.61 -12.08 -6.79
N ASN A 199 4.28 -11.50 -5.63
CA ASN A 199 2.99 -11.74 -4.98
C ASN A 199 1.84 -11.24 -5.84
N ILE A 200 1.93 -10.02 -6.40
CA ILE A 200 0.93 -9.49 -7.33
C ILE A 200 0.75 -10.44 -8.51
N LYS A 201 1.86 -10.82 -9.18
CA LYS A 201 1.82 -11.71 -10.36
C LYS A 201 1.23 -13.09 -10.02
N SER A 202 1.56 -13.66 -8.86
CA SER A 202 1.01 -14.95 -8.42
C SER A 202 -0.50 -14.87 -8.25
N VAL A 203 -0.97 -13.91 -7.45
CA VAL A 203 -2.40 -13.75 -7.19
C VAL A 203 -3.18 -13.45 -8.47
N VAL A 204 -2.70 -12.53 -9.30
CA VAL A 204 -3.36 -12.15 -10.55
C VAL A 204 -3.47 -13.33 -11.51
N LYS A 205 -2.43 -14.17 -11.58
CA LYS A 205 -2.40 -15.38 -12.41
C LYS A 205 -3.46 -16.40 -11.97
N ASP A 206 -3.73 -16.53 -10.67
CA ASP A 206 -4.74 -17.47 -10.14
C ASP A 206 -6.16 -17.11 -10.60
N TYR A 207 -6.38 -15.84 -10.97
CA TYR A 207 -7.62 -15.35 -11.56
C TYR A 207 -7.57 -15.23 -13.09
N GLY A 208 -6.53 -15.75 -13.75
CA GLY A 208 -6.37 -15.67 -15.21
C GLY A 208 -6.10 -14.24 -15.71
N GLY A 209 -5.61 -13.39 -14.85
CA GLY A 209 -5.28 -12.00 -15.14
C GLY A 209 -3.84 -11.78 -15.59
N GLU A 210 -3.51 -10.53 -15.88
CA GLU A 210 -2.20 -10.09 -16.34
C GLU A 210 -1.72 -8.85 -15.57
N VAL A 211 -0.39 -8.75 -15.39
CA VAL A 211 0.28 -7.60 -14.78
C VAL A 211 1.26 -7.04 -15.79
N SER A 212 1.13 -5.76 -16.09
CA SER A 212 2.03 -5.02 -16.97
C SER A 212 2.61 -3.78 -16.30
N PHE A 213 3.73 -3.30 -16.82
CA PHE A 213 4.48 -2.17 -16.30
C PHE A 213 4.76 -1.20 -17.44
N HIS A 214 4.55 0.09 -17.19
CA HIS A 214 4.74 1.13 -18.18
C HIS A 214 5.45 2.33 -17.59
N VAL A 215 6.15 3.07 -18.43
CA VAL A 215 6.69 4.39 -18.11
C VAL A 215 6.20 5.36 -19.17
N VAL A 216 5.43 6.34 -18.76
CA VAL A 216 4.87 7.36 -19.63
C VAL A 216 4.95 8.71 -18.91
N ASP A 217 5.47 9.73 -19.59
CA ASP A 217 5.52 11.12 -19.11
C ASP A 217 6.10 11.30 -17.69
N GLY A 218 7.18 10.59 -17.39
CA GLY A 218 7.83 10.67 -16.07
C GLY A 218 7.10 9.95 -14.94
N MET A 219 6.07 9.16 -15.26
CA MET A 219 5.32 8.32 -14.32
C MET A 219 5.60 6.85 -14.58
N PHE A 220 5.86 6.09 -13.52
CA PHE A 220 5.85 4.63 -13.55
C PHE A 220 4.46 4.12 -13.24
N SER A 221 4.02 3.11 -13.94
CA SER A 221 2.67 2.54 -13.81
C SER A 221 2.73 1.03 -13.70
N ILE A 222 2.06 0.48 -12.67
CA ILE A 222 1.71 -0.93 -12.56
C ILE A 222 0.25 -1.07 -12.97
N SER A 223 -0.02 -1.86 -14.00
CA SER A 223 -1.37 -2.16 -14.47
C SER A 223 -1.69 -3.63 -14.24
N VAL A 224 -2.81 -3.88 -13.58
CA VAL A 224 -3.36 -5.21 -13.30
C VAL A 224 -4.71 -5.32 -13.99
N ILE A 225 -4.91 -6.39 -14.77
CA ILE A 225 -6.18 -6.69 -15.44
C ILE A 225 -6.61 -8.10 -15.04
N ILE A 226 -7.79 -8.25 -14.47
CA ILE A 226 -8.35 -9.54 -14.05
C ILE A 226 -9.72 -9.72 -14.71
N PRO A 227 -10.00 -10.84 -15.42
CA PRO A 227 -11.33 -11.14 -15.94
C PRO A 227 -12.32 -11.37 -14.78
N ILE A 228 -13.48 -10.75 -14.84
CA ILE A 228 -14.56 -10.84 -13.85
C ILE A 228 -15.84 -11.46 -14.39
N GLU A 229 -15.91 -11.66 -15.68
CA GLU A 229 -17.00 -12.35 -16.38
C GLU A 229 -16.42 -13.58 -17.10
N VAL A 230 -16.98 -14.74 -16.83
CA VAL A 230 -16.88 -15.97 -17.63
C VAL A 230 -18.31 -16.41 -17.91
#